data_b272f1628727bb1071f59f52068bf2dd
#
_entry.id   b272f1628727bb1071f59f52068bf2dd
#
_cell.length_a   1.000
_cell.length_b   1.000
_cell.length_c   1.000
_cell.angle_alpha   90.00
_cell.angle_beta   90.00
_cell.angle_gamma   90.00
#
_symmetry.space_group_name_H-M   'P 1'
#
loop_
_entity.id
_entity.type
_entity.pdbx_description
1 polymer ?
#
loop_
_entity_poly.entity_id
_entity_poly.type
_entity_poly.pdbx_seq_one_letter_code
_entity_poly.pdbx_strand_id
1 'polypeptide(L)'
;ELKSRGLGDVYKRQQIGMKNALGMMLTGRHVSAEEGMRLGFVNEVVAPENLLASAKSWAKQIEECSPMSIRATKQVAYENFNEPDLEKSMSIHYSAVKDLFSSEDFIEGPVAFAEKRLPNWKGK
;
A
#
# COMPACT_ATOMS: atom_id res chain seq x y z
N GLU A 1 6.31 17.57 -12.58
CA GLU A 1 7.56 17.72 -11.81
C GLU A 1 7.24 17.76 -10.32
N LEU A 2 7.52 16.67 -9.61
CA LEU A 2 7.36 16.62 -8.15
C LEU A 2 8.56 17.30 -7.49
N LYS A 3 8.43 18.59 -7.20
CA LYS A 3 9.40 19.31 -6.36
C LYS A 3 9.12 18.98 -4.90
N SER A 4 9.89 18.07 -4.32
CA SER A 4 9.86 17.80 -2.88
C SER A 4 10.42 18.98 -2.11
N ARG A 5 9.58 19.66 -1.33
CA ARG A 5 9.99 20.72 -0.39
C ARG A 5 10.00 20.14 1.03
N GLY A 6 11.18 19.71 1.50
CA GLY A 6 11.45 19.47 2.93
C GLY A 6 11.01 18.14 3.53
N LEU A 7 9.77 17.68 3.35
CA LEU A 7 9.30 16.40 3.92
C LEU A 7 9.59 15.16 3.05
N GLY A 8 9.97 15.36 1.78
CA GLY A 8 10.32 14.28 0.88
C GLY A 8 11.49 13.41 1.33
N ASP A 9 12.35 13.95 2.18
CA ASP A 9 13.56 13.28 2.64
C ASP A 9 13.26 12.18 3.66
N VAL A 10 12.15 12.28 4.38
CA VAL A 10 11.74 11.29 5.38
C VAL A 10 11.19 10.03 4.71
N TYR A 11 10.22 10.15 3.80
CA TYR A 11 9.60 8.98 3.18
C TYR A 11 10.40 8.36 2.04
N LYS A 12 11.23 9.13 1.32
CA LYS A 12 12.06 8.57 0.24
C LYS A 12 12.96 7.45 0.72
N ARG A 13 13.70 7.68 1.83
CA ARG A 13 14.59 6.65 2.40
C ARG A 13 13.86 5.39 2.83
N GLN A 14 12.59 5.53 3.22
CA GLN A 14 11.76 4.41 3.66
C GLN A 14 11.33 3.50 2.50
N GLN A 15 11.05 4.09 1.33
CA GLN A 15 10.55 3.33 0.18
C GLN A 15 11.65 2.75 -0.71
N ILE A 16 12.79 3.45 -0.86
CA ILE A 16 13.83 3.07 -1.83
C ILE A 16 15.19 2.73 -1.19
N GLY A 17 15.24 2.72 0.14
CA GLY A 17 16.46 2.48 0.90
C GLY A 17 17.41 3.68 0.93
N MET A 18 18.22 3.75 1.98
CA MET A 18 19.07 4.91 2.32
C MET A 18 20.02 5.29 1.19
N LYS A 19 20.68 4.31 0.55
CA LYS A 19 21.68 4.56 -0.50
C LYS A 19 21.09 5.30 -1.70
N ASN A 20 19.96 4.81 -2.22
CA ASN A 20 19.29 5.42 -3.37
C ASN A 20 18.68 6.79 -3.00
N ALA A 21 18.07 6.88 -1.81
CA ALA A 21 17.52 8.13 -1.31
C ALA A 21 18.59 9.21 -1.19
N LEU A 22 19.75 8.92 -0.57
CA LEU A 22 20.87 9.86 -0.46
C LEU A 22 21.41 10.27 -1.83
N GLY A 23 21.53 9.33 -2.76
CA GLY A 23 21.95 9.65 -4.14
C GLY A 23 21.04 10.66 -4.81
N MET A 24 19.73 10.53 -4.64
CA MET A 24 18.76 11.49 -5.18
C MET A 24 18.76 12.83 -4.43
N MET A 25 18.78 12.79 -3.10
CA MET A 25 18.67 13.99 -2.26
C MET A 25 19.92 14.88 -2.34
N LEU A 26 21.11 14.28 -2.29
CA LEU A 26 22.37 15.02 -2.27
C LEU A 26 22.74 15.59 -3.64
N THR A 27 22.31 14.95 -4.72
CA THR A 27 22.59 15.42 -6.09
C THR A 27 21.48 16.29 -6.67
N GLY A 28 20.27 16.24 -6.10
CA GLY A 28 19.09 16.92 -6.64
C GLY A 28 18.68 16.43 -8.03
N ARG A 29 19.20 15.25 -8.48
CA ARG A 29 18.93 14.75 -9.83
C ARG A 29 17.46 14.38 -10.03
N HIS A 30 17.01 14.56 -11.26
CA HIS A 30 15.70 14.05 -11.67
C HIS A 30 15.75 12.54 -11.88
N VAL A 31 14.62 11.88 -11.61
CA VAL A 31 14.43 10.44 -11.77
C VAL A 31 13.26 10.23 -12.71
N SER A 32 13.47 9.42 -13.76
CA SER A 32 12.40 9.07 -14.70
C SER A 32 11.37 8.13 -14.04
N ALA A 33 10.21 7.98 -14.67
CA ALA A 33 9.18 7.05 -14.19
C ALA A 33 9.68 5.60 -14.20
N GLU A 34 10.42 5.20 -15.24
CA GLU A 34 11.02 3.87 -15.38
C GLU A 34 12.08 3.61 -14.32
N GLU A 35 12.89 4.61 -13.99
CA GLU A 35 13.84 4.50 -12.88
C GLU A 35 13.09 4.40 -11.56
N GLY A 36 12.03 5.18 -11.38
CA GLY A 36 11.15 5.12 -10.19
C GLY A 36 10.53 3.74 -9.99
N MET A 37 10.12 3.08 -11.08
CA MET A 37 9.63 1.71 -11.05
C MET A 37 10.73 0.71 -10.63
N ARG A 38 11.95 0.84 -11.18
CA ARG A 38 13.08 0.00 -10.75
C ARG A 38 13.49 0.23 -9.31
N LEU A 39 13.35 1.44 -8.80
CA LEU A 39 13.62 1.79 -7.41
C LEU A 39 12.50 1.39 -6.45
N GLY A 40 11.32 1.04 -6.95
CA GLY A 40 10.21 0.50 -6.19
C GLY A 40 9.22 1.52 -5.62
N PHE A 41 9.26 2.80 -6.02
CA PHE A 41 8.28 3.79 -5.57
C PHE A 41 7.24 4.19 -6.65
N VAL A 42 7.35 3.62 -7.84
CA VAL A 42 6.36 3.70 -8.91
C VAL A 42 5.87 2.29 -9.21
N ASN A 43 4.57 2.06 -9.14
CA ASN A 43 3.98 0.73 -9.32
C ASN A 43 3.90 0.34 -10.80
N GLU A 44 3.62 1.30 -11.67
CA GLU A 44 3.42 1.05 -13.10
C GLU A 44 3.78 2.31 -13.92
N VAL A 45 4.34 2.10 -15.09
CA VAL A 45 4.60 3.16 -16.07
C VAL A 45 3.78 2.91 -17.30
N VAL A 46 2.99 3.88 -17.70
CA VAL A 46 2.10 3.81 -18.86
C VAL A 46 2.24 5.07 -19.73
N ALA A 47 1.76 4.99 -20.97
CA ALA A 47 1.66 6.18 -21.81
C ALA A 47 0.74 7.24 -21.16
N PRO A 48 1.03 8.55 -21.33
CA PRO A 48 0.29 9.62 -20.65
C PRO A 48 -1.24 9.55 -20.82
N GLU A 49 -1.70 9.18 -22.01
CA GLU A 49 -3.12 9.01 -22.33
C GLU A 49 -3.79 7.89 -21.56
N ASN A 50 -3.03 6.91 -21.08
CA ASN A 50 -3.52 5.74 -20.36
C ASN A 50 -3.43 5.90 -18.83
N LEU A 51 -2.84 6.97 -18.33
CA LEU A 51 -2.58 7.16 -16.89
C LEU A 51 -3.84 7.04 -16.04
N LEU A 52 -4.92 7.74 -16.44
CA LEU A 52 -6.17 7.72 -15.69
C LEU A 52 -6.86 6.35 -15.76
N ALA A 53 -6.78 5.67 -16.91
CA ALA A 53 -7.36 4.34 -17.09
C ALA A 53 -6.64 3.31 -16.20
N SER A 54 -5.30 3.34 -16.17
CA SER A 54 -4.49 2.48 -15.30
C SER A 54 -4.79 2.75 -13.82
N ALA A 55 -4.82 4.02 -13.38
CA ALA A 55 -5.14 4.37 -12.01
C ALA A 55 -6.54 3.88 -11.57
N LYS A 56 -7.55 3.99 -12.46
CA LYS A 56 -8.89 3.44 -12.21
C LYS A 56 -8.90 1.91 -12.13
N SER A 57 -8.07 1.24 -12.93
CA SER A 57 -7.91 -0.22 -12.87
C SER A 57 -7.35 -0.66 -11.52
N TRP A 58 -6.34 0.02 -11.00
CA TRP A 58 -5.81 -0.20 -9.66
C TRP A 58 -6.85 0.03 -8.57
N ALA A 59 -7.62 1.13 -8.66
CA ALA A 59 -8.69 1.43 -7.72
C ALA A 59 -9.77 0.33 -7.72
N LYS A 60 -10.15 -0.15 -8.91
CA LYS A 60 -11.14 -1.23 -9.05
C LYS A 60 -10.67 -2.53 -8.39
N GLN A 61 -9.41 -2.92 -8.58
CA GLN A 61 -8.85 -4.09 -7.90
C GLN A 61 -8.90 -3.96 -6.38
N ILE A 62 -8.69 -2.76 -5.84
CA ILE A 62 -8.82 -2.48 -4.41
C ILE A 62 -10.29 -2.58 -3.97
N GLU A 63 -11.23 -2.04 -4.75
CA GLU A 63 -12.67 -2.10 -4.47
C GLU A 63 -13.24 -3.53 -4.46
N GLU A 64 -12.60 -4.46 -5.19
CA GLU A 64 -12.97 -5.88 -5.19
C GLU A 64 -12.60 -6.61 -3.88
N CYS A 65 -11.77 -5.99 -3.04
CA CYS A 65 -11.37 -6.54 -1.74
C CYS A 65 -12.29 -6.07 -0.61
N SER A 66 -12.35 -6.85 0.49
CA SER A 66 -13.10 -6.43 1.68
C SER A 66 -12.61 -5.09 2.22
N PRO A 67 -13.49 -4.08 2.41
CA PRO A 67 -13.13 -2.81 3.04
C PRO A 67 -12.51 -2.97 4.43
N MET A 68 -12.94 -3.99 5.18
CA MET A 68 -12.40 -4.29 6.51
C MET A 68 -10.96 -4.81 6.40
N SER A 69 -10.67 -5.71 5.45
CA SER A 69 -9.32 -6.19 5.18
C SER A 69 -8.38 -5.06 4.71
N ILE A 70 -8.85 -4.16 3.85
CA ILE A 70 -8.07 -3.00 3.39
C ILE A 70 -7.68 -2.11 4.57
N ARG A 71 -8.61 -1.80 5.48
CA ARG A 71 -8.34 -0.97 6.68
C ARG A 71 -7.33 -1.66 7.59
N ALA A 72 -7.51 -2.95 7.87
CA ALA A 72 -6.61 -3.74 8.71
C ALA A 72 -5.20 -3.79 8.09
N THR A 73 -5.09 -4.12 6.81
CA THR A 73 -3.80 -4.18 6.10
C THR A 73 -3.07 -2.83 6.12
N LYS A 74 -3.79 -1.73 5.87
CA LYS A 74 -3.19 -0.39 5.92
C LYS A 74 -2.69 -0.04 7.32
N GLN A 75 -3.49 -0.29 8.37
CA GLN A 75 -3.08 -0.02 9.75
C GLN A 75 -1.81 -0.80 10.09
N VAL A 76 -1.82 -2.11 9.86
CA VAL A 76 -0.65 -2.97 10.14
C VAL A 76 0.59 -2.50 9.37
N ALA A 77 0.45 -2.23 8.07
CA ALA A 77 1.57 -1.82 7.24
C ALA A 77 2.19 -0.50 7.69
N TYR A 78 1.38 0.52 8.03
CA TYR A 78 1.90 1.83 8.43
C TYR A 78 2.42 1.86 9.86
N GLU A 79 1.73 1.23 10.80
CA GLU A 79 2.14 1.25 12.22
C GLU A 79 3.36 0.35 12.48
N ASN A 80 3.48 -0.77 11.74
CA ASN A 80 4.63 -1.67 11.84
C ASN A 80 5.88 -1.19 11.09
N PHE A 81 5.73 -0.24 10.20
CA PHE A 81 6.84 0.15 9.31
C PHE A 81 8.11 0.58 10.05
N ASN A 82 7.96 1.13 11.24
CA ASN A 82 9.08 1.64 12.06
C ASN A 82 9.43 0.73 13.24
N GLU A 83 8.80 -0.43 13.39
CA GLU A 83 9.09 -1.37 14.47
C GLU A 83 10.12 -2.41 13.98
N PRO A 84 11.39 -2.32 14.39
CA PRO A 84 12.43 -3.24 13.94
C PRO A 84 12.40 -4.61 14.62
N ASP A 85 11.69 -4.70 15.75
CA ASP A 85 11.57 -5.92 16.53
C ASP A 85 10.36 -6.73 16.04
N LEU A 86 10.61 -7.92 15.47
CA LEU A 86 9.58 -8.79 14.92
C LEU A 86 8.62 -9.31 16.00
N GLU A 87 9.11 -9.70 17.17
CA GLU A 87 8.29 -10.23 18.25
C GLU A 87 7.36 -9.16 18.78
N LYS A 88 7.88 -7.96 18.99
CA LYS A 88 7.07 -6.80 19.38
C LYS A 88 6.05 -6.44 18.30
N SER A 89 6.47 -6.41 17.03
CA SER A 89 5.62 -6.17 15.87
C SER A 89 4.42 -7.14 15.83
N MET A 90 4.66 -8.43 16.06
CA MET A 90 3.62 -9.46 16.07
C MET A 90 2.71 -9.41 17.32
N SER A 91 3.16 -8.78 18.40
CA SER A 91 2.39 -8.65 19.65
C SER A 91 1.48 -7.41 19.69
N ILE A 92 1.62 -6.48 18.73
CA ILE A 92 0.79 -5.28 18.66
C ILE A 92 -0.67 -5.64 18.35
N HIS A 93 -1.59 -5.11 19.14
CA HIS A 93 -3.03 -5.28 18.94
C HIS A 93 -3.57 -4.12 18.08
N TYR A 94 -3.84 -4.41 16.82
CA TYR A 94 -4.39 -3.44 15.88
C TYR A 94 -5.91 -3.41 15.94
N SER A 95 -6.51 -2.23 16.16
CA SER A 95 -7.97 -2.09 16.26
C SER A 95 -8.69 -2.55 14.99
N ALA A 96 -8.18 -2.17 13.81
CA ALA A 96 -8.79 -2.57 12.55
C ALA A 96 -8.69 -4.08 12.28
N VAL A 97 -7.67 -4.77 12.81
CA VAL A 97 -7.58 -6.24 12.74
C VAL A 97 -8.63 -6.88 13.65
N LYS A 98 -8.83 -6.35 14.86
CA LYS A 98 -9.90 -6.79 15.77
C LYS A 98 -11.27 -6.61 15.12
N ASP A 99 -11.52 -5.43 14.53
CA ASP A 99 -12.77 -5.12 13.84
C ASP A 99 -13.00 -6.06 12.65
N LEU A 100 -11.95 -6.37 11.88
CA LEU A 100 -12.01 -7.33 10.79
C LEU A 100 -12.47 -8.72 11.29
N PHE A 101 -11.85 -9.26 12.34
CA PHE A 101 -12.21 -10.58 12.86
C PHE A 101 -13.64 -10.66 13.41
N SER A 102 -14.23 -9.52 13.76
CA SER A 102 -15.61 -9.41 14.27
C SER A 102 -16.61 -9.06 13.16
N SER A 103 -16.17 -8.86 11.92
CA SER A 103 -16.98 -8.36 10.82
C SER A 103 -17.74 -9.44 10.07
N GLU A 104 -18.84 -9.06 9.42
CA GLU A 104 -19.54 -9.93 8.46
C GLU A 104 -18.64 -10.30 7.28
N ASP A 105 -17.76 -9.41 6.85
CA ASP A 105 -16.81 -9.62 5.75
C ASP A 105 -15.81 -10.75 6.04
N PHE A 106 -15.45 -10.96 7.31
CA PHE A 106 -14.54 -12.04 7.71
C PHE A 106 -15.13 -13.42 7.44
N ILE A 107 -16.44 -13.55 7.54
CA ILE A 107 -17.19 -14.79 7.23
C ILE A 107 -17.47 -14.89 5.74
N GLU A 108 -17.89 -13.79 5.10
CA GLU A 108 -18.25 -13.75 3.69
C GLU A 108 -17.12 -14.20 2.77
N GLY A 109 -15.88 -13.79 3.03
CA GLY A 109 -14.73 -14.14 2.19
C GLY A 109 -14.55 -15.65 2.00
N PRO A 110 -14.35 -16.43 3.07
CA PRO A 110 -14.24 -17.89 3.00
C PRO A 110 -15.47 -18.57 2.40
N VAL A 111 -16.67 -18.08 2.71
CA VAL A 111 -17.93 -18.64 2.18
C VAL A 111 -18.01 -18.43 0.67
N ALA A 112 -17.79 -17.21 0.19
CA ALA A 112 -17.81 -16.89 -1.24
C ALA A 112 -16.77 -17.71 -2.01
N PHE A 113 -15.56 -17.87 -1.42
CA PHE A 113 -14.51 -18.70 -2.00
C PHE A 113 -14.92 -20.17 -2.12
N ALA A 114 -15.50 -20.75 -1.06
CA ALA A 114 -15.96 -22.14 -1.06
C ALA A 114 -17.09 -22.38 -2.08
N GLU A 115 -17.98 -21.40 -2.21
CA GLU A 115 -19.12 -21.43 -3.14
C GLU A 115 -18.74 -21.02 -4.57
N LYS A 116 -17.48 -20.63 -4.82
CA LYS A 116 -16.96 -20.15 -6.12
C LYS A 116 -17.78 -19.01 -6.72
N ARG A 117 -18.23 -18.08 -5.89
CA ARG A 117 -18.94 -16.86 -6.27
C ARG A 117 -18.14 -15.60 -5.87
N LEU A 118 -18.53 -14.48 -6.43
CA LEU A 118 -18.01 -13.19 -5.99
C LEU A 118 -18.53 -12.88 -4.58
N PRO A 119 -17.65 -12.33 -3.71
CA PRO A 119 -18.05 -11.91 -2.37
C PRO A 119 -18.96 -10.67 -2.41
N ASN A 120 -19.82 -10.54 -1.42
CA ASN A 120 -20.69 -9.38 -1.24
C ASN A 120 -20.28 -8.63 0.04
N TRP A 121 -19.26 -7.81 -0.09
CA TRP A 121 -18.71 -7.08 1.03
C TRP A 121 -19.68 -6.08 1.64
N LYS A 122 -19.80 -6.06 2.96
CA LYS A 122 -20.65 -5.14 3.73
C LYS A 122 -19.87 -4.00 4.37
N GLY A 123 -18.58 -4.18 4.59
CA GLY A 123 -17.71 -3.21 5.23
C GLY A 123 -17.95 -3.03 6.73
N LYS A 124 -18.55 -4.01 7.37
CA LYS A 124 -18.91 -3.99 8.80
C LYS A 124 -18.86 -5.39 9.42
#